data_dcc31af8fb07550f3ab760321f55f6bf
#
_entry.id   dcc31af8fb07550f3ab760321f55f6bf
#
_cell.length_a   1.000
_cell.length_b   1.000
_cell.length_c   1.000
_cell.angle_alpha   90.00
_cell.angle_beta   90.00
_cell.angle_gamma   90.00
#
_symmetry.space_group_name_H-M   'P 1'
#
loop_
_entity.id
_entity.type
_entity.pdbx_description
1 polymer ?
#
loop_
_entity_poly.entity_id
_entity_poly.type
_entity_poly.pdbx_seq_one_letter_code
_entity_poly.pdbx_strand_id
1 'polypeptide(L)'
;YPKFYFDLKKVLDTGKVGIFQLRLKKYSLKQKIIIGKKIHPICKKRRVKFLINDDPTLSKKLNADGCHIGQKDMSITEARKIVGNKIVGVTCHNSINLAKDAIKRKADYIAFGAFFPTKTKKVRYKATTKIIDKVKKLTKIPIVAIGGININNYKKLLLNNADLLAISSCFWKNKKYKPFEAVEKLNEN
;
A
#
# COMPACT_ATOMS: atom_id res chain seq x y z
N TYR A 1 -18.71 6.88 -10.32
CA TYR A 1 -17.30 7.19 -9.99
C TYR A 1 -16.46 7.78 -11.15
N PRO A 2 -17.02 8.54 -12.14
CA PRO A 2 -16.24 9.05 -13.27
C PRO A 2 -15.08 9.94 -12.82
N LYS A 3 -15.33 10.85 -11.87
CA LYS A 3 -14.30 11.73 -11.29
C LYS A 3 -13.14 10.95 -10.68
N PHE A 4 -13.38 9.87 -9.91
CA PHE A 4 -12.32 9.08 -9.33
C PHE A 4 -11.41 8.44 -10.38
N TYR A 5 -11.96 7.88 -11.46
CA TYR A 5 -11.15 7.29 -12.52
C TYR A 5 -10.34 8.34 -13.30
N PHE A 6 -10.89 9.53 -13.46
CA PHE A 6 -10.19 10.66 -14.06
C PHE A 6 -9.00 11.08 -13.17
N ASP A 7 -9.26 11.31 -11.88
CA ASP A 7 -8.21 11.67 -10.92
C ASP A 7 -7.14 10.58 -10.77
N LEU A 8 -7.55 9.30 -10.76
CA LEU A 8 -6.62 8.18 -10.74
C LEU A 8 -5.69 8.18 -11.94
N LYS A 9 -6.20 8.38 -13.15
CA LYS A 9 -5.36 8.47 -14.36
C LYS A 9 -4.32 9.56 -14.20
N LYS A 10 -4.72 10.77 -13.80
CA LYS A 10 -3.79 11.90 -13.59
C LYS A 10 -2.74 11.61 -12.51
N VAL A 11 -3.15 10.99 -11.38
CA VAL A 11 -2.22 10.57 -10.33
C VAL A 11 -1.19 9.59 -10.86
N LEU A 12 -1.59 8.60 -11.65
CA LEU A 12 -0.67 7.61 -12.20
C LEU A 12 0.18 8.19 -13.35
N ASP A 13 -0.32 9.19 -14.09
CA ASP A 13 0.41 9.88 -15.16
C ASP A 13 1.60 10.71 -14.62
N THR A 14 1.64 11.02 -13.31
CA THR A 14 2.80 11.68 -12.68
C THR A 14 4.08 10.82 -12.72
N GLY A 15 3.96 9.50 -12.99
CA GLY A 15 5.09 8.56 -12.98
C GLY A 15 5.66 8.26 -11.58
N LYS A 16 5.08 8.82 -10.53
CA LYS A 16 5.61 8.75 -9.14
C LYS A 16 4.95 7.68 -8.28
N VAL A 17 3.98 6.96 -8.84
CA VAL A 17 3.24 5.89 -8.17
C VAL A 17 3.63 4.55 -8.77
N GLY A 18 4.35 3.73 -8.02
CA GLY A 18 4.75 2.38 -8.45
C GLY A 18 3.69 1.31 -8.16
N ILE A 19 2.86 1.53 -7.13
CA ILE A 19 1.86 0.56 -6.66
C ILE A 19 0.54 1.28 -6.36
N PHE A 20 -0.56 0.74 -6.88
CA PHE A 20 -1.90 1.14 -6.49
C PHE A 20 -2.60 -0.01 -5.74
N GLN A 21 -3.02 0.23 -4.50
CA GLN A 21 -3.71 -0.75 -3.68
C GLN A 21 -5.20 -0.43 -3.58
N LEU A 22 -6.06 -1.33 -4.06
CA LEU A 22 -7.52 -1.22 -3.99
C LEU A 22 -8.04 -1.73 -2.65
N ARG A 23 -8.64 -0.84 -1.85
CA ARG A 23 -9.22 -1.13 -0.53
C ARG A 23 -10.68 -0.69 -0.44
N LEU A 24 -11.60 -1.64 -0.57
CA LEU A 24 -13.06 -1.43 -0.60
C LEU A 24 -13.76 -2.21 0.52
N LYS A 25 -13.67 -1.73 1.78
CA LYS A 25 -14.22 -2.43 2.97
C LYS A 25 -15.75 -2.56 2.99
N LYS A 26 -16.47 -1.59 2.44
CA LYS A 26 -17.94 -1.49 2.53
C LYS A 26 -18.67 -1.93 1.23
N TYR A 27 -17.96 -2.57 0.32
CA TYR A 27 -18.51 -2.94 -0.99
C TYR A 27 -18.74 -4.45 -1.08
N SER A 28 -19.83 -4.85 -1.78
CA SER A 28 -20.08 -6.25 -2.10
C SER A 28 -19.01 -6.83 -3.02
N LEU A 29 -18.87 -8.15 -3.06
CA LEU A 29 -17.92 -8.82 -3.95
C LEU A 29 -18.15 -8.44 -5.42
N LYS A 30 -19.43 -8.40 -5.87
CA LYS A 30 -19.81 -7.99 -7.22
C LYS A 30 -19.30 -6.56 -7.54
N GLN A 31 -19.51 -5.62 -6.62
CA GLN A 31 -19.03 -4.24 -6.78
C GLN A 31 -17.49 -4.15 -6.80
N LYS A 32 -16.80 -4.90 -5.93
CA LYS A 32 -15.33 -4.95 -5.90
C LYS A 32 -14.77 -5.45 -7.24
N ILE A 33 -15.41 -6.48 -7.84
CA ILE A 33 -14.99 -7.03 -9.13
C ILE A 33 -15.21 -6.00 -10.24
N ILE A 34 -16.38 -5.35 -10.30
CA ILE A 34 -16.68 -4.33 -11.32
C ILE A 34 -15.66 -3.18 -11.25
N ILE A 35 -15.41 -2.66 -10.04
CA ILE A 35 -14.47 -1.57 -9.82
C ILE A 35 -13.04 -2.01 -10.17
N GLY A 36 -12.63 -3.19 -9.70
CA GLY A 36 -11.30 -3.73 -9.95
C GLY A 36 -11.02 -3.93 -11.45
N LYS A 37 -11.99 -4.46 -12.20
CA LYS A 37 -11.90 -4.62 -13.66
C LYS A 37 -11.75 -3.29 -14.40
N LYS A 38 -12.29 -2.18 -13.87
CA LYS A 38 -12.11 -0.84 -14.46
C LYS A 38 -10.76 -0.21 -14.09
N ILE A 39 -10.23 -0.49 -12.90
CA ILE A 39 -8.97 0.09 -12.41
C ILE A 39 -7.76 -0.64 -12.97
N HIS A 40 -7.78 -1.97 -13.04
CA HIS A 40 -6.63 -2.77 -13.46
C HIS A 40 -6.05 -2.34 -14.82
N PRO A 41 -6.83 -2.15 -15.90
CA PRO A 41 -6.30 -1.65 -17.18
C PRO A 41 -5.66 -0.25 -17.06
N ILE A 42 -6.20 0.61 -16.19
CA ILE A 42 -5.66 1.96 -15.96
C ILE A 42 -4.24 1.85 -15.36
N CYS A 43 -4.04 0.97 -14.38
CA CYS A 43 -2.75 0.70 -13.77
C CYS A 43 -1.79 0.05 -14.77
N LYS A 44 -2.24 -1.00 -15.48
CA LYS A 44 -1.44 -1.76 -16.45
C LYS A 44 -0.88 -0.87 -17.56
N LYS A 45 -1.72 0.02 -18.15
CA LYS A 45 -1.28 0.97 -19.19
C LYS A 45 -0.14 1.88 -18.71
N ARG A 46 -0.04 2.13 -17.39
CA ARG A 46 0.95 3.02 -16.79
C ARG A 46 2.09 2.27 -16.07
N ARG A 47 2.16 0.95 -16.24
CA ARG A 47 3.14 0.08 -15.58
C ARG A 47 3.13 0.17 -14.05
N VAL A 48 1.97 0.53 -13.46
CA VAL A 48 1.74 0.58 -12.02
C VAL A 48 1.22 -0.76 -11.54
N LYS A 49 1.82 -1.33 -10.49
CA LYS A 49 1.37 -2.59 -9.89
C LYS A 49 0.01 -2.42 -9.23
N PHE A 50 -0.93 -3.31 -9.55
CA PHE A 50 -2.28 -3.30 -9.01
C PHE A 50 -2.42 -4.38 -7.93
N LEU A 51 -2.58 -3.97 -6.67
CA LEU A 51 -2.72 -4.86 -5.52
C LEU A 51 -4.13 -4.78 -4.92
N ILE A 52 -4.59 -5.93 -4.40
CA ILE A 52 -5.86 -6.03 -3.66
C ILE A 52 -5.58 -6.10 -2.16
N ASN A 53 -6.28 -5.27 -1.39
CA ASN A 53 -6.14 -5.24 0.07
C ASN A 53 -6.95 -6.36 0.72
N ASP A 54 -6.35 -7.13 1.63
CA ASP A 54 -6.91 -8.18 2.50
C ASP A 54 -7.47 -9.44 1.80
N ASP A 55 -7.56 -9.49 0.47
CA ASP A 55 -8.30 -10.53 -0.25
C ASP A 55 -7.49 -11.15 -1.39
N PRO A 56 -6.68 -12.21 -1.11
CA PRO A 56 -5.92 -12.94 -2.12
C PRO A 56 -6.80 -13.62 -3.19
N THR A 57 -8.00 -14.08 -2.81
CA THR A 57 -8.94 -14.71 -3.74
C THR A 57 -9.46 -13.71 -4.78
N LEU A 58 -9.83 -12.51 -4.33
CA LEU A 58 -10.21 -11.42 -5.24
C LEU A 58 -9.02 -10.98 -6.12
N SER A 59 -7.81 -10.97 -5.56
CA SER A 59 -6.58 -10.68 -6.32
C SER A 59 -6.40 -11.64 -7.48
N LYS A 60 -6.55 -12.96 -7.22
CA LYS A 60 -6.51 -14.00 -8.27
C LYS A 60 -7.63 -13.80 -9.30
N LYS A 61 -8.87 -13.57 -8.84
CA LYS A 61 -10.04 -13.37 -9.71
C LYS A 61 -9.94 -12.16 -10.63
N LEU A 62 -9.29 -11.09 -10.18
CA LEU A 62 -9.03 -9.89 -10.97
C LEU A 62 -7.74 -9.95 -11.80
N ASN A 63 -6.99 -11.04 -11.69
CA ASN A 63 -5.65 -11.17 -12.24
C ASN A 63 -4.73 -9.99 -11.85
N ALA A 64 -4.91 -9.46 -10.61
CA ALA A 64 -4.10 -8.39 -10.08
C ALA A 64 -2.62 -8.81 -9.95
N ASP A 65 -1.70 -7.85 -9.80
CA ASP A 65 -0.27 -8.13 -9.59
C ASP A 65 0.03 -8.75 -8.23
N GLY A 66 -0.93 -8.73 -7.29
CA GLY A 66 -0.79 -9.35 -5.98
C GLY A 66 -1.79 -8.80 -4.96
N CYS A 67 -1.48 -9.04 -3.69
CA CYS A 67 -2.30 -8.60 -2.56
C CYS A 67 -1.46 -8.03 -1.42
N HIS A 68 -2.13 -7.29 -0.53
CA HIS A 68 -1.58 -6.84 0.75
C HIS A 68 -2.47 -7.37 1.86
N ILE A 69 -1.88 -8.05 2.84
CA ILE A 69 -2.60 -8.65 3.97
C ILE A 69 -2.20 -8.02 5.31
N GLY A 70 -3.15 -7.99 6.24
CA GLY A 70 -2.92 -7.62 7.64
C GLY A 70 -2.83 -8.85 8.52
N GLN A 71 -2.54 -8.66 9.82
CA GLN A 71 -2.33 -9.74 10.78
C GLN A 71 -3.59 -10.53 11.17
N LYS A 72 -4.77 -10.03 10.79
CA LYS A 72 -6.07 -10.69 11.04
C LYS A 72 -6.68 -11.29 9.77
N ASP A 73 -5.99 -11.14 8.67
CA ASP A 73 -6.40 -11.67 7.38
C ASP A 73 -5.78 -13.06 7.16
N MET A 74 -5.82 -13.55 5.95
CA MET A 74 -5.19 -14.83 5.56
C MET A 74 -3.67 -14.77 5.80
N SER A 75 -3.07 -15.88 6.19
CA SER A 75 -1.60 -15.96 6.36
C SER A 75 -0.85 -15.78 5.04
N ILE A 76 0.43 -15.39 5.11
CA ILE A 76 1.30 -15.25 3.92
C ILE A 76 1.35 -16.58 3.15
N THR A 77 1.46 -17.70 3.85
CA THR A 77 1.54 -19.05 3.24
C THR A 77 0.28 -19.40 2.46
N GLU A 78 -0.89 -19.12 3.03
CA GLU A 78 -2.18 -19.36 2.36
C GLU A 78 -2.39 -18.40 1.20
N ALA A 79 -2.08 -17.10 1.39
CA ALA A 79 -2.13 -16.11 0.32
C ALA A 79 -1.24 -16.53 -0.86
N ARG A 80 -0.02 -17.01 -0.59
CA ARG A 80 0.93 -17.49 -1.59
C ARG A 80 0.39 -18.68 -2.38
N LYS A 81 -0.30 -19.65 -1.72
CA LYS A 81 -0.96 -20.77 -2.43
C LYS A 81 -2.01 -20.28 -3.44
N ILE A 82 -2.70 -19.18 -3.13
CA ILE A 82 -3.75 -18.64 -4.00
C ILE A 82 -3.18 -17.82 -5.16
N VAL A 83 -2.24 -16.90 -4.87
CA VAL A 83 -1.76 -15.94 -5.88
C VAL A 83 -0.49 -16.39 -6.60
N GLY A 84 0.14 -17.50 -6.17
CA GLY A 84 1.36 -18.03 -6.77
C GLY A 84 2.54 -17.08 -6.61
N ASN A 85 3.27 -16.81 -7.69
CA ASN A 85 4.46 -15.95 -7.71
C ASN A 85 4.16 -14.44 -7.73
N LYS A 86 2.89 -14.04 -7.55
CA LYS A 86 2.51 -12.64 -7.50
C LYS A 86 2.88 -12.01 -6.16
N ILE A 87 2.85 -10.68 -6.09
CA ILE A 87 3.26 -9.92 -4.91
C ILE A 87 2.36 -10.23 -3.70
N VAL A 88 2.97 -10.57 -2.57
CA VAL A 88 2.31 -10.66 -1.26
C VAL A 88 3.02 -9.71 -0.29
N GLY A 89 2.37 -8.58 0.00
CA GLY A 89 2.83 -7.65 1.02
C GLY A 89 2.12 -7.86 2.35
N VAL A 90 2.77 -7.53 3.46
CA VAL A 90 2.18 -7.73 4.79
C VAL A 90 2.41 -6.56 5.73
N THR A 91 1.38 -6.21 6.52
CA THR A 91 1.49 -5.23 7.61
C THR A 91 2.10 -5.88 8.86
N CYS A 92 3.22 -5.34 9.35
CA CYS A 92 3.89 -5.80 10.59
C CYS A 92 3.76 -4.80 11.75
N HIS A 93 2.88 -3.81 11.67
CA HIS A 93 2.62 -2.78 12.70
C HIS A 93 3.91 -2.07 13.16
N ASN A 94 4.38 -2.32 14.39
CA ASN A 94 5.66 -1.87 14.94
C ASN A 94 6.40 -3.06 15.59
N SER A 95 6.38 -4.23 14.94
CA SER A 95 6.89 -5.47 15.50
C SER A 95 7.99 -6.09 14.66
N ILE A 96 9.17 -6.22 15.27
CA ILE A 96 10.30 -6.94 14.66
C ILE A 96 9.99 -8.43 14.51
N ASN A 97 9.25 -9.03 15.44
CA ASN A 97 8.91 -10.46 15.39
C ASN A 97 7.99 -10.75 14.21
N LEU A 98 6.97 -9.91 13.97
CA LEU A 98 6.12 -10.02 12.78
C LEU A 98 6.92 -9.83 11.48
N ALA A 99 7.90 -8.93 11.48
CA ALA A 99 8.77 -8.75 10.32
C ALA A 99 9.65 -9.98 10.06
N LYS A 100 10.25 -10.58 11.11
CA LYS A 100 11.03 -11.82 10.99
C LYS A 100 10.19 -12.98 10.47
N ASP A 101 8.94 -13.13 10.95
CA ASP A 101 8.02 -14.15 10.43
C ASP A 101 7.66 -13.89 8.96
N ALA A 102 7.40 -12.63 8.60
CA ALA A 102 7.11 -12.24 7.22
C ALA A 102 8.28 -12.56 6.26
N ILE A 103 9.52 -12.27 6.68
CA ILE A 103 10.74 -12.59 5.93
C ILE A 103 10.86 -14.11 5.74
N LYS A 104 10.72 -14.88 6.83
CA LYS A 104 10.77 -16.35 6.79
C LYS A 104 9.73 -16.95 5.85
N ARG A 105 8.52 -16.37 5.82
CA ARG A 105 7.42 -16.80 4.92
C ARG A 105 7.48 -16.19 3.53
N LYS A 106 8.59 -15.53 3.17
CA LYS A 106 8.84 -14.99 1.82
C LYS A 106 7.78 -13.95 1.38
N ALA A 107 7.45 -12.98 2.26
CA ALA A 107 6.73 -11.79 1.86
C ALA A 107 7.59 -10.98 0.86
N ASP A 108 6.96 -10.35 -0.13
CA ASP A 108 7.66 -9.54 -1.13
C ASP A 108 7.94 -8.11 -0.63
N TYR A 109 7.18 -7.63 0.32
CA TYR A 109 7.44 -6.39 1.05
C TYR A 109 6.78 -6.39 2.43
N ILE A 110 7.31 -5.57 3.33
CA ILE A 110 6.83 -5.40 4.70
C ILE A 110 6.36 -3.97 4.91
N ALA A 111 5.17 -3.79 5.52
CA ALA A 111 4.67 -2.46 5.86
C ALA A 111 4.66 -2.24 7.37
N PHE A 112 5.23 -1.11 7.81
CA PHE A 112 5.18 -0.64 9.19
C PHE A 112 4.30 0.58 9.35
N GLY A 113 3.61 0.70 10.47
CA GLY A 113 2.74 1.85 10.78
C GLY A 113 1.78 1.57 11.96
N ALA A 114 1.04 2.61 12.40
CA ALA A 114 1.05 3.93 11.76
C ALA A 114 2.20 4.79 12.32
N PHE A 115 2.87 5.54 11.43
CA PHE A 115 3.92 6.47 11.85
C PHE A 115 3.36 7.78 12.39
N PHE A 116 2.22 8.23 11.86
CA PHE A 116 1.56 9.46 12.27
C PHE A 116 0.08 9.24 12.56
N PRO A 117 -0.59 10.14 13.30
CA PRO A 117 -2.04 10.06 13.54
C PRO A 117 -2.82 9.98 12.23
N THR A 118 -3.85 9.14 12.18
CA THR A 118 -4.68 8.96 10.98
C THR A 118 -6.13 8.66 11.33
N LYS A 119 -7.06 9.18 10.51
CA LYS A 119 -8.49 8.90 10.60
C LYS A 119 -8.95 7.77 9.66
N THR A 120 -8.05 7.22 8.84
CA THR A 120 -8.39 6.20 7.84
C THR A 120 -8.68 4.83 8.47
N LYS A 121 -8.02 4.51 9.58
CA LYS A 121 -8.20 3.27 10.36
C LYS A 121 -7.95 3.59 11.84
N LYS A 122 -8.66 2.93 12.76
CA LYS A 122 -8.37 3.02 14.20
C LYS A 122 -6.95 2.51 14.44
N VAL A 123 -6.07 3.39 14.89
CA VAL A 123 -4.65 3.08 15.14
C VAL A 123 -4.51 2.44 16.52
N ARG A 124 -3.99 1.22 16.56
CA ARG A 124 -3.64 0.52 17.81
C ARG A 124 -2.13 0.49 18.05
N TYR A 125 -1.33 0.71 17.01
CA TYR A 125 0.13 0.58 17.05
C TYR A 125 0.75 1.86 16.47
N LYS A 126 1.71 2.42 17.20
CA LYS A 126 2.49 3.58 16.75
C LYS A 126 3.90 3.11 16.39
N ALA A 127 4.26 3.24 15.12
CA ALA A 127 5.59 2.91 14.65
C ALA A 127 6.55 4.09 14.83
N THR A 128 7.83 3.78 14.98
CA THR A 128 8.93 4.74 14.98
C THR A 128 9.94 4.36 13.91
N THR A 129 10.73 5.33 13.42
CA THR A 129 11.74 5.08 12.37
C THR A 129 12.78 4.05 12.80
N LYS A 130 13.04 3.89 14.09
CA LYS A 130 13.95 2.87 14.64
C LYS A 130 13.62 1.44 14.19
N ILE A 131 12.33 1.13 13.88
CA ILE A 131 11.97 -0.21 13.39
C ILE A 131 12.49 -0.43 11.97
N ILE A 132 12.48 0.60 11.12
CA ILE A 132 12.97 0.53 9.75
C ILE A 132 14.46 0.16 9.77
N ASP A 133 15.27 0.90 10.52
CA ASP A 133 16.72 0.66 10.64
C ASP A 133 17.04 -0.75 11.16
N LYS A 134 16.28 -1.21 12.18
CA LYS A 134 16.46 -2.56 12.72
C LYS A 134 16.15 -3.63 11.70
N VAL A 135 15.08 -3.48 10.92
CA VAL A 135 14.65 -4.51 9.96
C VAL A 135 15.47 -4.45 8.68
N LYS A 136 15.96 -3.28 8.26
CA LYS A 136 16.92 -3.17 7.15
C LYS A 136 18.20 -3.98 7.35
N LYS A 137 18.62 -4.17 8.59
CA LYS A 137 19.77 -5.05 8.93
C LYS A 137 19.45 -6.54 8.76
N LEU A 138 18.17 -6.92 8.72
CA LEU A 138 17.73 -8.31 8.63
C LEU A 138 17.36 -8.75 7.21
N THR A 139 17.04 -7.81 6.33
CA THR A 139 16.52 -8.14 5.00
C THR A 139 16.75 -7.02 3.99
N LYS A 140 16.77 -7.41 2.70
CA LYS A 140 16.78 -6.48 1.56
C LYS A 140 15.38 -6.29 0.93
N ILE A 141 14.34 -6.99 1.43
CA ILE A 141 12.98 -6.79 0.89
C ILE A 141 12.49 -5.38 1.18
N PRO A 142 11.69 -4.77 0.28
CA PRO A 142 11.24 -3.39 0.43
C PRO A 142 10.46 -3.17 1.73
N ILE A 143 10.72 -2.04 2.39
CA ILE A 143 9.99 -1.58 3.58
C ILE A 143 9.09 -0.42 3.20
N VAL A 144 7.80 -0.58 3.47
CA VAL A 144 6.76 0.42 3.22
C VAL A 144 6.39 1.11 4.52
N ALA A 145 6.47 2.42 4.58
CA ALA A 145 5.93 3.20 5.69
C ALA A 145 4.47 3.59 5.41
N ILE A 146 3.58 3.40 6.41
CA ILE A 146 2.15 3.70 6.28
C ILE A 146 1.59 4.42 7.51
N GLY A 147 0.53 5.18 7.32
CA GLY A 147 -0.29 5.79 8.35
C GLY A 147 0.01 7.25 8.63
N GLY A 148 -0.96 8.12 8.28
CA GLY A 148 -0.93 9.56 8.51
C GLY A 148 0.10 10.35 7.71
N ILE A 149 0.70 9.73 6.69
CA ILE A 149 1.74 10.36 5.85
C ILE A 149 1.10 11.43 4.97
N ASN A 150 1.77 12.60 4.89
CA ASN A 150 1.35 13.76 4.11
C ASN A 150 2.57 14.59 3.65
N ILE A 151 2.30 15.68 2.90
CA ILE A 151 3.32 16.56 2.33
C ILE A 151 4.27 17.21 3.36
N ASN A 152 3.87 17.30 4.63
CA ASN A 152 4.69 17.95 5.66
C ASN A 152 5.55 16.97 6.47
N ASN A 153 5.30 15.65 6.37
CA ASN A 153 5.96 14.68 7.26
C ASN A 153 6.65 13.50 6.55
N TYR A 154 6.49 13.35 5.24
CA TYR A 154 6.98 12.19 4.47
C TYR A 154 8.51 12.11 4.42
N LYS A 155 9.22 13.25 4.33
CA LYS A 155 10.68 13.30 4.18
C LYS A 155 11.40 12.57 5.31
N LYS A 156 10.89 12.71 6.55
CA LYS A 156 11.44 12.00 7.71
C LYS A 156 11.50 10.49 7.52
N LEU A 157 10.53 9.90 6.82
CA LEU A 157 10.50 8.45 6.59
C LEU A 157 11.48 8.02 5.51
N LEU A 158 11.61 8.78 4.43
CA LEU A 158 12.59 8.52 3.37
C LEU A 158 14.02 8.68 3.88
N LEU A 159 14.30 9.74 4.64
CA LEU A 159 15.61 9.96 5.30
C LEU A 159 15.98 8.84 6.30
N ASN A 160 14.99 8.10 6.81
CA ASN A 160 15.19 6.93 7.66
C ASN A 160 14.99 5.61 6.89
N ASN A 161 15.35 5.58 5.61
CA ASN A 161 15.47 4.38 4.78
C ASN A 161 14.16 3.60 4.51
N ALA A 162 12.98 4.24 4.59
CA ALA A 162 11.76 3.66 4.02
C ALA A 162 11.90 3.63 2.49
N ASP A 163 11.68 2.47 1.86
CA ASP A 163 11.78 2.33 0.40
C ASP A 163 10.56 2.91 -0.31
N LEU A 164 9.38 2.78 0.30
CA LEU A 164 8.10 3.20 -0.26
C LEU A 164 7.22 3.83 0.83
N LEU A 165 6.33 4.72 0.40
CA LEU A 165 5.32 5.35 1.25
C LEU A 165 3.92 4.93 0.80
N ALA A 166 3.10 4.38 1.70
CA ALA A 166 1.69 4.11 1.44
C ALA A 166 0.83 5.28 1.92
N ILE A 167 0.31 6.05 0.98
CA ILE A 167 -0.42 7.29 1.22
C ILE A 167 -1.84 7.18 0.66
N SER A 168 -2.84 7.61 1.42
CA SER A 168 -4.23 7.58 1.00
C SER A 168 -4.94 8.92 1.23
N SER A 169 -5.22 9.29 2.48
CA SER A 169 -6.02 10.47 2.79
C SER A 169 -5.39 11.79 2.32
N CYS A 170 -4.08 11.87 2.27
CA CYS A 170 -3.36 13.04 1.74
C CYS A 170 -3.68 13.30 0.26
N PHE A 171 -4.00 12.27 -0.51
CA PHE A 171 -4.36 12.39 -1.92
C PHE A 171 -5.89 12.48 -2.10
N TRP A 172 -6.62 11.47 -1.64
CA TRP A 172 -8.03 11.29 -1.95
C TRP A 172 -9.00 12.12 -1.09
N LYS A 173 -8.52 12.68 0.04
CA LYS A 173 -9.30 13.52 0.96
C LYS A 173 -8.67 14.90 1.19
N ASN A 174 -7.74 15.29 0.36
CA ASN A 174 -7.12 16.61 0.43
C ASN A 174 -8.16 17.68 0.06
N LYS A 175 -8.23 18.75 0.87
CA LYS A 175 -9.13 19.87 0.64
C LYS A 175 -8.47 21.02 -0.15
N LYS A 176 -7.15 21.08 -0.13
CA LYS A 176 -6.36 22.18 -0.75
C LYS A 176 -5.90 21.83 -2.15
N TYR A 177 -5.51 20.58 -2.38
CA TYR A 177 -4.93 20.12 -3.65
C TYR A 177 -5.77 19.02 -4.29
N LYS A 178 -5.81 18.98 -5.62
CA LYS A 178 -6.30 17.81 -6.37
C LYS A 178 -5.36 16.62 -6.12
N PRO A 179 -5.84 15.37 -6.27
CA PRO A 179 -5.02 14.19 -5.96
C PRO A 179 -3.65 14.17 -6.63
N PHE A 180 -3.57 14.53 -7.93
CA PHE A 180 -2.30 14.55 -8.66
C PHE A 180 -1.37 15.68 -8.21
N GLU A 181 -1.90 16.87 -7.91
CA GLU A 181 -1.12 18.00 -7.37
C GLU A 181 -0.50 17.62 -6.01
N ALA A 182 -1.27 16.92 -5.15
CA ALA A 182 -0.75 16.45 -3.87
C ALA A 182 0.36 15.38 -4.03
N VAL A 183 0.36 14.59 -5.11
CA VAL A 183 1.45 13.67 -5.44
C VAL A 183 2.69 14.44 -5.89
N GLU A 184 2.54 15.46 -6.72
CA GLU A 184 3.64 16.30 -7.18
C GLU A 184 4.32 17.02 -6.01
N LYS A 185 3.53 17.56 -5.07
CA LYS A 185 4.04 18.20 -3.83
C LYS A 185 4.88 17.29 -2.93
N LEU A 186 4.76 15.99 -3.01
CA LEU A 186 5.65 15.06 -2.29
C LEU A 186 7.04 14.93 -2.92
N ASN A 187 7.27 15.57 -4.07
CA ASN A 187 8.51 15.44 -4.83
C ASN A 187 9.14 16.80 -5.18
N GLU A 188 8.50 17.87 -4.76
CA GLU A 188 9.10 19.21 -4.82
C GLU A 188 10.09 19.35 -3.66
N ASN A 189 11.39 19.14 -3.93
CA ASN A 189 12.67 19.26 -3.18
C ASN A 189 13.46 17.98 -3.09
#